data_ea7ae6c181c145d48b7a7d279315a68d
#
_entry.id   ea7ae6c181c145d48b7a7d279315a68d
#
_cell.length_a   1.000
_cell.length_b   1.000
_cell.length_c   1.000
_cell.angle_alpha   90.00
_cell.angle_beta   90.00
_cell.angle_gamma   90.00
#
_symmetry.space_group_name_H-M   'P 1'
#
loop_
_entity.id
_entity.type
_entity.pdbx_description
1 polymer ?
#
loop_
_entity_poly.entity_id
_entity_poly.type
_entity_poly.pdbx_seq_one_letter_code
_entity_poly.pdbx_strand_id
1 'polypeptide(L)'
;ICDCCGKEATKAKSEYERNIRLDKKNFCSRSCAARYNNSHRAKSTNSNHSISQYSNNHRDEFTPFRYSLRCAKRRHKGCTLTLEDLQEQWELQQGVCPYTKLKLTLPEDGNVATLDVSIRASLDRIDSSKPYEVGNIQFISTPINYMKNSMSDEQTKTYLRVISANIIDS
;
A
#
# COMPACT_ATOMS: atom_id res chain seq x y z
N ILE A 1 35.60 17.89 12.91
CA ILE A 1 36.07 16.86 11.94
C ILE A 1 34.99 15.82 11.75
N CYS A 2 34.86 15.28 10.54
CA CYS A 2 33.90 14.25 10.21
C CYS A 2 34.41 12.87 10.62
N ASP A 3 33.66 12.13 11.43
CA ASP A 3 34.04 10.78 11.90
C ASP A 3 34.06 9.71 10.77
N CYS A 4 33.59 10.06 9.57
CA CYS A 4 33.59 9.13 8.42
C CYS A 4 34.74 9.37 7.43
N CYS A 5 35.07 10.64 7.12
CA CYS A 5 36.00 10.97 6.05
C CYS A 5 37.13 11.91 6.47
N GLY A 6 37.19 12.31 7.74
CA GLY A 6 38.24 13.19 8.30
C GLY A 6 38.20 14.64 7.84
N LYS A 7 37.27 15.03 6.95
CA LYS A 7 37.14 16.43 6.49
C LYS A 7 36.50 17.31 7.55
N GLU A 8 36.77 18.60 7.48
CA GLU A 8 36.07 19.58 8.29
C GLU A 8 34.57 19.56 7.99
N ALA A 9 33.74 19.59 9.03
CA ALA A 9 32.31 19.63 8.93
C ALA A 9 31.81 20.99 9.35
N THR A 10 31.13 21.71 8.47
CA THR A 10 30.45 22.95 8.75
C THR A 10 29.16 22.67 9.54
N LYS A 11 29.28 22.60 10.86
CA LYS A 11 28.15 22.47 11.78
C LYS A 11 28.11 23.63 12.75
N ALA A 12 26.93 24.00 13.22
CA ALA A 12 26.83 24.95 14.32
C ALA A 12 27.58 24.43 15.55
N LYS A 13 28.35 25.29 16.21
CA LYS A 13 29.16 24.95 17.39
C LYS A 13 28.31 24.23 18.47
N SER A 14 27.10 24.73 18.70
CA SER A 14 26.15 24.16 19.68
C SER A 14 25.71 22.73 19.32
N GLU A 15 25.56 22.40 18.05
CA GLU A 15 25.22 21.05 17.60
C GLU A 15 26.41 20.10 17.78
N TYR A 16 27.62 20.58 17.46
CA TYR A 16 28.82 19.81 17.61
C TYR A 16 29.07 19.46 19.10
N GLU A 17 29.00 20.44 20.00
CA GLU A 17 29.16 20.26 21.44
C GLU A 17 28.10 19.33 22.04
N ARG A 18 26.84 19.46 21.56
CA ARG A 18 25.74 18.55 21.94
C ARG A 18 26.03 17.11 21.55
N ASN A 19 26.55 16.90 20.35
CA ASN A 19 26.86 15.56 19.87
C ASN A 19 28.01 14.93 20.69
N ILE A 20 29.05 15.68 21.03
CA ILE A 20 30.11 15.20 21.91
C ILE A 20 29.56 14.81 23.29
N ARG A 21 28.74 15.66 23.89
CA ARG A 21 28.14 15.38 25.22
C ARG A 21 27.26 14.14 25.22
N LEU A 22 26.62 13.82 24.08
CA LEU A 22 25.75 12.67 23.91
C LEU A 22 26.46 11.44 23.30
N ASP A 23 27.79 11.45 23.20
CA ASP A 23 28.61 10.42 22.55
C ASP A 23 28.14 10.07 21.11
N LYS A 24 27.65 11.08 20.39
CA LYS A 24 27.20 10.94 19.00
C LYS A 24 28.32 11.34 18.04
N LYS A 25 28.38 10.63 16.91
CA LYS A 25 29.33 10.92 15.85
C LYS A 25 28.93 12.17 15.05
N ASN A 26 29.95 12.88 14.56
CA ASN A 26 29.78 14.08 13.75
C ASN A 26 30.10 13.77 12.27
N PHE A 27 29.25 14.18 11.34
CA PHE A 27 29.42 13.95 9.92
C PHE A 27 29.31 15.24 9.13
N CYS A 28 30.11 15.39 8.07
CA CYS A 28 30.08 16.54 7.17
C CYS A 28 28.86 16.50 6.20
N SER A 29 28.25 15.34 6.01
CA SER A 29 27.11 15.17 5.14
C SER A 29 26.27 13.96 5.52
N ARG A 30 25.03 13.90 5.01
CA ARG A 30 24.14 12.72 5.16
C ARG A 30 24.76 11.47 4.52
N SER A 31 25.48 11.61 3.41
CA SER A 31 26.19 10.50 2.75
C SER A 31 27.29 9.92 3.63
N CYS A 32 28.05 10.76 4.35
CA CYS A 32 29.05 10.29 5.32
C CYS A 32 28.41 9.59 6.51
N ALA A 33 27.31 10.11 7.03
CA ALA A 33 26.56 9.46 8.09
C ALA A 33 26.03 8.08 7.67
N ALA A 34 25.45 7.98 6.46
CA ALA A 34 24.97 6.71 5.92
C ALA A 34 26.10 5.69 5.71
N ARG A 35 27.23 6.13 5.15
CA ARG A 35 28.42 5.27 4.94
C ARG A 35 28.98 4.74 6.26
N TYR A 36 29.13 5.61 7.25
CA TYR A 36 29.61 5.24 8.59
C TYR A 36 28.66 4.23 9.24
N ASN A 37 27.36 4.54 9.27
CA ASN A 37 26.36 3.66 9.87
C ASN A 37 26.27 2.31 9.17
N ASN A 38 26.37 2.27 7.84
CA ASN A 38 26.36 1.01 7.09
C ASN A 38 27.60 0.16 7.34
N SER A 39 28.79 0.80 7.50
CA SER A 39 30.05 0.07 7.77
C SER A 39 30.13 -0.43 9.22
N HIS A 40 29.48 0.25 10.17
CA HIS A 40 29.48 -0.10 11.59
C HIS A 40 28.17 -0.81 12.02
N ARG A 41 27.23 -0.97 11.10
CA ARG A 41 26.04 -1.76 11.38
C ARG A 41 26.50 -3.21 11.56
N ALA A 42 26.36 -3.74 12.79
CA ALA A 42 26.56 -5.15 13.04
C ALA A 42 25.75 -5.91 11.99
N LYS A 43 26.40 -6.75 11.20
CA LYS A 43 25.72 -7.65 10.29
C LYS A 43 24.83 -8.48 11.21
N SER A 44 23.54 -8.19 11.20
CA SER A 44 22.57 -8.98 11.95
C SER A 44 22.73 -10.41 11.49
N THR A 45 23.24 -11.26 12.36
CA THR A 45 23.32 -12.70 12.12
C THR A 45 21.93 -13.33 12.05
N ASN A 46 20.88 -12.56 12.35
CA ASN A 46 19.49 -12.86 12.04
C ASN A 46 19.11 -12.45 10.62
N SER A 47 19.97 -12.77 9.65
CA SER A 47 19.62 -12.80 8.22
C SER A 47 18.62 -13.92 7.88
N ASN A 48 18.01 -14.54 8.87
CA ASN A 48 16.81 -15.36 8.71
C ASN A 48 15.53 -14.52 8.54
N HIS A 49 15.62 -13.20 8.52
CA HIS A 49 14.67 -12.39 7.77
C HIS A 49 15.07 -12.49 6.31
N SER A 50 14.93 -13.69 5.79
CA SER A 50 15.12 -13.92 4.38
C SER A 50 14.13 -13.02 3.65
N ILE A 51 14.65 -11.95 3.08
CA ILE A 51 14.02 -11.24 1.97
C ILE A 51 13.51 -12.25 0.93
N SER A 52 14.07 -13.46 0.90
CA SER A 52 13.64 -14.57 0.08
C SER A 52 12.28 -15.17 0.42
N GLN A 53 11.75 -15.02 1.64
CA GLN A 53 10.37 -15.43 1.92
C GLN A 53 9.33 -14.42 1.41
N TYR A 54 9.74 -13.20 1.09
CA TYR A 54 8.88 -12.20 0.44
C TYR A 54 9.31 -11.86 -0.99
N SER A 55 10.46 -12.30 -1.44
CA SER A 55 10.84 -12.31 -2.84
C SER A 55 10.39 -13.63 -3.47
N ASN A 56 9.31 -13.93 -3.47
CA ASN A 56 8.21 -14.37 -4.18
C ASN A 56 8.33 -14.66 -5.61
N ASN A 57 8.93 -15.69 -5.88
CA ASN A 57 8.73 -16.44 -7.10
C ASN A 57 7.58 -17.46 -6.98
N HIS A 58 6.82 -17.42 -5.91
CA HIS A 58 5.54 -18.11 -5.85
C HIS A 58 4.46 -17.24 -6.49
N ARG A 59 4.50 -17.18 -7.83
CA ARG A 59 3.35 -16.76 -8.60
C ARG A 59 2.38 -17.92 -8.64
N ASP A 60 1.30 -17.78 -7.94
CA ASP A 60 0.17 -18.70 -7.91
C ASP A 60 -1.11 -17.95 -8.30
N GLU A 61 -2.21 -18.65 -8.40
CA GLU A 61 -3.52 -18.10 -8.71
C GLU A 61 -3.96 -16.99 -7.74
N PHE A 62 -3.44 -16.97 -6.54
CA PHE A 62 -3.78 -15.96 -5.52
C PHE A 62 -2.89 -14.72 -5.56
N THR A 63 -1.85 -14.71 -6.38
CA THR A 63 -0.93 -13.56 -6.48
C THR A 63 -1.66 -12.23 -6.68
N PRO A 64 -2.68 -12.12 -7.54
CA PRO A 64 -3.41 -10.88 -7.78
C PRO A 64 -4.16 -10.36 -6.54
N PHE A 65 -4.53 -11.22 -5.61
CA PHE A 65 -5.36 -10.89 -4.44
C PHE A 65 -4.57 -10.55 -3.18
N ARG A 66 -3.30 -10.98 -3.08
CA ARG A 66 -2.47 -10.84 -1.87
C ARG A 66 -2.35 -9.39 -1.38
N TYR A 67 -2.21 -8.45 -2.29
CA TYR A 67 -2.14 -7.04 -1.94
C TYR A 67 -3.44 -6.54 -1.31
N SER A 68 -4.58 -6.87 -1.92
CA SER A 68 -5.91 -6.48 -1.44
C SER A 68 -6.21 -7.05 -0.05
N LEU A 69 -5.93 -8.34 0.16
CA LEU A 69 -6.11 -8.98 1.46
C LEU A 69 -5.23 -8.37 2.55
N ARG A 70 -3.96 -8.12 2.25
CA ARG A 70 -3.04 -7.46 3.19
C ARG A 70 -3.53 -6.07 3.58
N CYS A 71 -4.04 -5.30 2.61
CA CYS A 71 -4.60 -3.98 2.86
C CYS A 71 -5.87 -4.05 3.71
N ALA A 72 -6.78 -4.99 3.46
CA ALA A 72 -7.99 -5.20 4.24
C ALA A 72 -7.66 -5.55 5.71
N LYS A 73 -6.79 -6.53 5.93
CA LYS A 73 -6.34 -6.94 7.29
C LYS A 73 -5.65 -5.80 8.05
N ARG A 74 -4.89 -4.93 7.37
CA ARG A 74 -4.26 -3.77 7.99
C ARG A 74 -5.25 -2.68 8.37
N ARG A 75 -6.29 -2.46 7.54
CA ARG A 75 -7.29 -1.41 7.76
C ARG A 75 -8.32 -1.81 8.84
N HIS A 76 -8.62 -3.09 8.95
CA HIS A 76 -9.65 -3.56 9.87
C HIS A 76 -9.24 -4.86 10.56
N LYS A 77 -9.06 -4.80 11.88
CA LYS A 77 -8.63 -5.95 12.70
C LYS A 77 -9.64 -7.12 12.69
N GLY A 78 -10.91 -6.86 12.38
CA GLY A 78 -11.98 -7.86 12.26
C GLY A 78 -12.11 -8.47 10.86
N CYS A 79 -11.13 -8.29 9.98
CA CYS A 79 -11.13 -8.92 8.66
C CYS A 79 -10.94 -10.44 8.78
N THR A 80 -11.95 -11.19 8.39
CA THR A 80 -11.94 -12.67 8.42
C THR A 80 -11.61 -13.31 7.08
N LEU A 81 -11.45 -12.52 6.02
CA LEU A 81 -11.25 -12.99 4.66
C LEU A 81 -10.00 -13.83 4.47
N THR A 82 -10.10 -14.78 3.56
CA THR A 82 -9.04 -15.60 2.98
C THR A 82 -8.72 -15.15 1.54
N LEU A 83 -7.77 -15.79 0.88
CA LEU A 83 -7.46 -15.54 -0.53
C LEU A 83 -8.52 -16.18 -1.43
N GLU A 84 -9.02 -17.32 -1.03
CA GLU A 84 -10.09 -18.06 -1.68
C GLU A 84 -11.39 -17.22 -1.73
N ASP A 85 -11.76 -16.56 -0.63
CA ASP A 85 -12.93 -15.67 -0.59
C ASP A 85 -12.81 -14.51 -1.60
N LEU A 86 -11.59 -13.98 -1.78
CA LEU A 86 -11.36 -12.91 -2.75
C LEU A 86 -11.44 -13.42 -4.19
N GLN A 87 -10.92 -14.60 -4.45
CA GLN A 87 -11.02 -15.23 -5.76
C GLN A 87 -12.47 -15.53 -6.10
N GLU A 88 -13.21 -16.16 -5.19
CA GLU A 88 -14.63 -16.45 -5.38
C GLU A 88 -15.44 -15.16 -5.66
N GLN A 89 -15.21 -14.11 -4.88
CA GLN A 89 -15.86 -12.81 -5.10
C GLN A 89 -15.51 -12.22 -6.48
N TRP A 90 -14.27 -12.36 -6.92
CA TRP A 90 -13.82 -11.89 -8.23
C TRP A 90 -14.50 -12.64 -9.37
N GLU A 91 -14.63 -13.96 -9.25
CA GLU A 91 -15.29 -14.83 -10.22
C GLU A 91 -16.80 -14.54 -10.29
N LEU A 92 -17.46 -14.40 -9.13
CA LEU A 92 -18.89 -14.00 -9.06
C LEU A 92 -19.14 -12.66 -9.75
N GLN A 93 -18.23 -11.70 -9.64
CA GLN A 93 -18.34 -10.42 -10.34
C GLN A 93 -17.89 -10.46 -11.79
N GLN A 94 -17.30 -11.58 -12.26
CA GLN A 94 -16.70 -11.69 -13.59
C GLN A 94 -15.66 -10.60 -13.87
N GLY A 95 -15.01 -10.08 -12.83
CA GLY A 95 -14.06 -8.97 -12.90
C GLY A 95 -14.67 -7.66 -13.39
N VAL A 96 -15.98 -7.44 -13.20
CA VAL A 96 -16.69 -6.22 -13.64
C VAL A 96 -17.05 -5.36 -12.44
N CYS A 97 -16.80 -4.04 -12.55
CA CYS A 97 -17.21 -3.09 -11.51
C CYS A 97 -18.73 -2.98 -11.43
N PRO A 98 -19.36 -3.21 -10.26
CA PRO A 98 -20.83 -3.17 -10.14
C PRO A 98 -21.43 -1.78 -10.40
N TYR A 99 -20.66 -0.70 -10.23
CA TYR A 99 -21.11 0.67 -10.45
C TYR A 99 -20.94 1.14 -11.89
N THR A 100 -19.74 0.98 -12.45
CA THR A 100 -19.38 1.54 -13.76
C THR A 100 -19.56 0.55 -14.92
N LYS A 101 -19.73 -0.73 -14.61
CA LYS A 101 -19.75 -1.84 -15.59
C LYS A 101 -18.45 -2.01 -16.39
N LEU A 102 -17.41 -1.28 -16.04
CA LEU A 102 -16.10 -1.45 -16.65
C LEU A 102 -15.46 -2.77 -16.22
N LYS A 103 -14.75 -3.40 -17.14
CA LYS A 103 -13.90 -4.54 -16.85
C LYS A 103 -12.73 -4.07 -16.01
N LEU A 104 -12.53 -4.68 -14.86
CA LEU A 104 -11.45 -4.36 -13.94
C LEU A 104 -10.20 -5.20 -14.26
N THR A 105 -9.06 -4.70 -13.82
CA THR A 105 -7.77 -5.42 -13.90
C THR A 105 -7.20 -5.66 -12.51
N LEU A 106 -6.63 -6.84 -12.33
CA LEU A 106 -5.84 -7.23 -11.15
C LEU A 106 -4.35 -7.29 -11.53
N PRO A 107 -3.44 -7.07 -10.56
CA PRO A 107 -2.01 -7.17 -10.82
C PRO A 107 -1.58 -8.64 -10.91
N GLU A 108 -1.42 -9.17 -12.12
CA GLU A 108 -1.00 -10.57 -12.35
C GLU A 108 0.36 -10.89 -11.70
N ASP A 109 1.25 -9.92 -11.66
CA ASP A 109 2.57 -10.01 -11.01
C ASP A 109 2.58 -9.54 -9.54
N GLY A 110 1.41 -9.17 -9.00
CA GLY A 110 1.27 -8.59 -7.66
C GLY A 110 1.67 -7.11 -7.56
N ASN A 111 2.09 -6.47 -8.66
CA ASN A 111 2.50 -5.06 -8.68
C ASN A 111 1.35 -4.16 -9.13
N VAL A 112 0.69 -3.51 -8.18
CA VAL A 112 -0.43 -2.59 -8.46
C VAL A 112 -0.01 -1.28 -9.13
N ALA A 113 1.26 -0.92 -9.09
CA ALA A 113 1.74 0.35 -9.62
C ALA A 113 1.79 0.40 -11.16
N THR A 114 1.81 -0.75 -11.82
CA THR A 114 1.86 -0.87 -13.28
C THR A 114 0.48 -0.80 -13.94
N LEU A 115 -0.60 -0.86 -13.15
CA LEU A 115 -1.97 -0.88 -13.67
C LEU A 115 -2.53 0.51 -13.87
N ASP A 116 -3.34 0.66 -14.94
CA ASP A 116 -4.16 1.86 -15.13
C ASP A 116 -5.12 2.02 -13.95
N VAL A 117 -5.01 3.16 -13.27
CA VAL A 117 -5.79 3.45 -12.07
C VAL A 117 -7.30 3.48 -12.33
N SER A 118 -7.72 3.84 -13.55
CA SER A 118 -9.13 3.96 -13.92
C SER A 118 -9.89 2.64 -13.88
N ILE A 119 -9.21 1.54 -14.20
CA ILE A 119 -9.79 0.18 -14.25
C ILE A 119 -9.14 -0.77 -13.24
N ARG A 120 -8.20 -0.28 -12.43
CA ARG A 120 -7.56 -1.09 -11.40
C ARG A 120 -8.56 -1.50 -10.33
N ALA A 121 -8.65 -2.80 -10.09
CA ALA A 121 -9.50 -3.36 -9.05
C ALA A 121 -9.04 -2.92 -7.65
N SER A 122 -10.00 -2.52 -6.84
CA SER A 122 -9.81 -2.18 -5.43
C SER A 122 -10.87 -2.88 -4.59
N LEU A 123 -10.46 -3.56 -3.53
CA LEU A 123 -11.38 -4.22 -2.62
C LEU A 123 -12.10 -3.16 -1.76
N ASP A 124 -13.40 -3.21 -1.77
CA ASP A 124 -14.29 -2.33 -1.05
C ASP A 124 -15.26 -3.12 -0.16
N ARG A 125 -15.81 -2.47 0.84
CA ARG A 125 -16.92 -2.97 1.65
C ARG A 125 -18.23 -2.41 1.13
N ILE A 126 -19.20 -3.26 0.87
CA ILE A 126 -20.56 -2.84 0.45
C ILE A 126 -21.16 -1.94 1.52
N ASP A 127 -21.14 -2.40 2.76
CA ASP A 127 -21.49 -1.63 3.96
C ASP A 127 -20.21 -1.25 4.73
N SER A 128 -19.85 0.02 4.69
CA SER A 128 -18.62 0.54 5.32
C SER A 128 -18.65 0.48 6.87
N SER A 129 -19.80 0.25 7.48
CA SER A 129 -19.94 0.10 8.94
C SER A 129 -19.55 -1.29 9.44
N LYS A 130 -19.54 -2.28 8.55
CA LYS A 130 -19.18 -3.68 8.84
C LYS A 130 -17.73 -3.99 8.48
N PRO A 131 -17.16 -5.09 9.02
CA PRO A 131 -15.81 -5.53 8.66
C PRO A 131 -15.71 -6.05 7.21
N TYR A 132 -14.48 -6.35 6.80
CA TYR A 132 -14.23 -7.11 5.58
C TYR A 132 -14.56 -8.59 5.86
N GLU A 133 -15.70 -9.05 5.37
CA GLU A 133 -16.23 -10.40 5.55
C GLU A 133 -16.94 -10.86 4.26
N VAL A 134 -17.11 -12.15 4.11
CA VAL A 134 -17.87 -12.74 2.99
C VAL A 134 -19.28 -12.16 2.96
N GLY A 135 -19.76 -11.78 1.78
CA GLY A 135 -21.04 -11.13 1.57
C GLY A 135 -21.04 -9.61 1.79
N ASN A 136 -19.98 -9.03 2.38
CA ASN A 136 -19.81 -7.58 2.56
C ASN A 136 -18.65 -7.00 1.75
N ILE A 137 -18.14 -7.71 0.76
CA ILE A 137 -17.04 -7.24 -0.10
C ILE A 137 -17.45 -7.21 -1.56
N GLN A 138 -16.78 -6.31 -2.28
CA GLN A 138 -16.86 -6.23 -3.73
C GLN A 138 -15.55 -5.65 -4.29
N PHE A 139 -15.26 -5.94 -5.55
CA PHE A 139 -14.20 -5.27 -6.31
C PHE A 139 -14.81 -4.13 -7.13
N ILE A 140 -14.28 -2.94 -6.94
CA ILE A 140 -14.68 -1.74 -7.68
C ILE A 140 -13.44 -1.05 -8.26
N SER A 141 -13.62 -0.14 -9.21
CA SER A 141 -12.49 0.63 -9.73
C SER A 141 -11.91 1.55 -8.65
N THR A 142 -10.62 1.77 -8.69
CA THR A 142 -9.92 2.60 -7.69
C THR A 142 -10.50 4.01 -7.56
N PRO A 143 -10.85 4.74 -8.65
CA PRO A 143 -11.51 6.05 -8.53
C PRO A 143 -12.85 6.00 -7.81
N ILE A 144 -13.66 4.98 -8.12
CA ILE A 144 -14.95 4.79 -7.43
C ILE A 144 -14.74 4.50 -5.95
N ASN A 145 -13.74 3.71 -5.59
CA ASN A 145 -13.43 3.43 -4.19
C ASN A 145 -13.03 4.70 -3.42
N TYR A 146 -12.23 5.57 -4.02
CA TYR A 146 -11.88 6.87 -3.41
C TYR A 146 -13.10 7.77 -3.25
N MET A 147 -13.95 7.85 -4.27
CA MET A 147 -15.19 8.63 -4.22
C MET A 147 -16.15 8.08 -3.16
N LYS A 148 -16.37 6.77 -3.13
CA LYS A 148 -17.30 6.11 -2.20
C LYS A 148 -16.88 6.34 -0.74
N ASN A 149 -15.61 6.17 -0.43
CA ASN A 149 -15.08 6.33 0.93
C ASN A 149 -15.96 5.60 1.98
N SER A 150 -16.68 6.34 2.82
CA SER A 150 -17.60 5.82 3.85
C SER A 150 -19.08 5.81 3.44
N MET A 151 -19.40 6.22 2.21
CA MET A 151 -20.79 6.21 1.72
C MET A 151 -21.34 4.78 1.66
N SER A 152 -22.62 4.64 1.92
CA SER A 152 -23.34 3.39 1.68
C SER A 152 -23.43 3.09 0.17
N ASP A 153 -23.79 1.86 -0.17
CA ASP A 153 -24.02 1.46 -1.55
C ASP A 153 -25.09 2.34 -2.24
N GLU A 154 -26.22 2.58 -1.56
CA GLU A 154 -27.28 3.42 -2.09
C GLU A 154 -26.88 4.90 -2.24
N GLN A 155 -26.15 5.47 -1.29
CA GLN A 155 -25.61 6.82 -1.42
C GLN A 155 -24.64 6.92 -2.62
N THR A 156 -23.79 5.91 -2.80
CA THR A 156 -22.85 5.85 -3.93
C THR A 156 -23.59 5.80 -5.27
N LYS A 157 -24.59 4.94 -5.39
CA LYS A 157 -25.42 4.83 -6.60
C LYS A 157 -26.15 6.14 -6.89
N THR A 158 -26.73 6.76 -5.88
CA THR A 158 -27.43 8.04 -6.02
C THR A 158 -26.49 9.13 -6.49
N TYR A 159 -25.30 9.23 -5.90
CA TYR A 159 -24.31 10.23 -6.28
C TYR A 159 -23.82 10.03 -7.71
N LEU A 160 -23.57 8.79 -8.13
CA LEU A 160 -23.20 8.48 -9.51
C LEU A 160 -24.29 8.83 -10.52
N ARG A 161 -25.58 8.62 -10.18
CA ARG A 161 -26.72 9.05 -11.03
C ARG A 161 -26.75 10.57 -11.20
N VAL A 162 -26.54 11.31 -10.10
CA VAL A 162 -26.45 12.77 -10.16
C VAL A 162 -25.31 13.24 -11.06
N ILE A 163 -24.11 12.66 -10.91
CA ILE A 163 -22.97 12.98 -11.76
C ILE A 163 -23.32 12.70 -13.23
N SER A 164 -23.80 11.49 -13.55
CA SER A 164 -24.09 11.11 -14.93
C SER A 164 -25.17 11.97 -15.59
N ALA A 165 -26.17 12.42 -14.81
CA ALA A 165 -27.24 13.29 -15.31
C ALA A 165 -26.78 14.74 -15.56
N ASN A 166 -25.66 15.18 -15.00
CA ASN A 166 -25.18 16.56 -15.09
C ASN A 166 -23.86 16.68 -15.87
N ILE A 167 -23.33 15.58 -16.41
CA ILE A 167 -22.23 15.66 -17.38
C ILE A 167 -22.83 16.14 -18.70
N ILE A 168 -22.54 17.36 -19.04
CA ILE A 168 -22.89 17.93 -20.34
C ILE A 168 -21.78 17.49 -21.30
N ASP A 169 -22.14 16.76 -22.32
CA ASP A 169 -21.23 16.48 -23.45
C ASP A 169 -20.86 17.83 -24.09
N SER A 170 -19.63 18.26 -23.84
CA SER A 170 -19.05 19.47 -24.41
C SER A 170 -18.26 19.16 -25.67
#